data_22bb094b17dc9be158327e327ee58a32
#
_entry.id   22bb094b17dc9be158327e327ee58a32
#
_cell.length_a   1.000
_cell.length_b   1.000
_cell.length_c   1.000
_cell.angle_alpha   90.00
_cell.angle_beta   90.00
_cell.angle_gamma   90.00
#
_symmetry.space_group_name_H-M   'P 1'
#
loop_
_entity.id
_entity.type
_entity.pdbx_description
1 polymer ?
#
loop_
_entity_poly.entity_id
_entity_poly.type
_entity_poly.pdbx_seq_one_letter_code
_entity_poly.pdbx_strand_id
1 'polypeptide(L)'
;MAVITVAPGRCWQYSHYVGRQSTAGTGFSSPIGVALGKDDTLYVANRVNPRVTKATVGQEFIKEFGRGIPEQVGAPFPSRHMWLTAVVLDKDENVYVADEWHNSILVYNSDGDILTNWGEQGEGEGKLNLPSGMVFDADDNLWIVNSANSRIQKFTKEGKYLASFGKKGNGPDELDMPWGITIDDDGDIYVADWNNNRIQKFSPDGTHLLSFGSGKPAGISHDGGTPYSHSYMSHIAVNPNDLNHPTGVAVDGEGDVYVVDWMNERVVIFDSQARTMATLRGEASGLSKWAEQSIAANPDMAKARGRVKTPEMQNYFRMPVACIYDRAGDRLMVCDTLRSRIQIYHKEGDYLDPQSNL
;
A
#
# COMPACT_ATOMS: atom_id res chain seq x y z
N MET A 1 -26.42 -4.55 -5.29
CA MET A 1 -26.21 -3.31 -6.06
C MET A 1 -24.71 -3.07 -6.01
N ALA A 2 -24.05 -2.96 -7.16
CA ALA A 2 -22.61 -2.64 -7.16
C ALA A 2 -22.42 -1.23 -6.57
N VAL A 3 -21.40 -1.06 -5.70
CA VAL A 3 -21.05 0.25 -5.16
C VAL A 3 -20.14 0.91 -6.19
N ILE A 4 -20.54 2.08 -6.66
CA ILE A 4 -19.83 2.84 -7.68
C ILE A 4 -19.51 4.22 -7.12
N THR A 5 -18.25 4.60 -7.15
CA THR A 5 -17.78 5.96 -6.87
C THR A 5 -17.57 6.68 -8.19
N VAL A 6 -18.17 7.85 -8.38
CA VAL A 6 -18.20 8.57 -9.65
C VAL A 6 -17.51 9.91 -9.55
N ALA A 7 -16.74 10.25 -10.58
CA ALA A 7 -16.26 11.59 -10.88
C ALA A 7 -16.52 11.90 -12.36
N PRO A 8 -16.48 13.16 -12.82
CA PRO A 8 -16.73 13.49 -14.22
C PRO A 8 -15.85 12.68 -15.17
N GLY A 9 -16.48 11.89 -16.06
CA GLY A 9 -15.84 11.04 -17.05
C GLY A 9 -15.22 9.74 -16.54
N ARG A 10 -15.35 9.42 -15.24
CA ARG A 10 -14.70 8.25 -14.62
C ARG A 10 -15.56 7.65 -13.53
N CYS A 11 -15.49 6.34 -13.34
CA CYS A 11 -16.03 5.70 -12.15
C CYS A 11 -15.13 4.58 -11.64
N TRP A 12 -15.25 4.30 -10.35
CA TRP A 12 -14.57 3.20 -9.68
C TRP A 12 -15.61 2.27 -9.08
N GLN A 13 -15.63 1.06 -9.60
CA GLN A 13 -16.57 0.04 -9.17
C GLN A 13 -15.86 -0.97 -8.27
N TYR A 14 -16.35 -1.15 -7.04
CA TYR A 14 -15.89 -2.24 -6.20
C TYR A 14 -16.17 -3.59 -6.87
N SER A 15 -15.15 -4.42 -6.99
CA SER A 15 -15.23 -5.76 -7.56
C SER A 15 -15.39 -6.82 -6.47
N HIS A 16 -14.32 -7.06 -5.76
CA HIS A 16 -14.26 -8.06 -4.68
C HIS A 16 -13.06 -7.77 -3.77
N TYR A 17 -12.84 -8.60 -2.78
CA TYR A 17 -11.60 -8.59 -2.02
C TYR A 17 -10.98 -9.99 -1.93
N VAL A 18 -9.66 -10.01 -1.82
CA VAL A 18 -8.87 -11.22 -1.55
C VAL A 18 -8.44 -11.18 -0.10
N GLY A 19 -8.58 -12.29 0.61
CA GLY A 19 -8.02 -12.43 1.94
C GLY A 19 -9.03 -12.77 3.02
N ARG A 20 -8.48 -13.14 4.14
CA ARG A 20 -9.08 -13.31 5.47
C ARG A 20 -7.95 -13.26 6.48
N GLN A 21 -8.25 -13.00 7.73
CA GLN A 21 -7.24 -13.09 8.77
C GLN A 21 -6.73 -14.53 8.95
N SER A 22 -5.41 -14.70 8.87
CA SER A 22 -4.75 -15.97 9.11
C SER A 22 -3.31 -15.77 9.56
N THR A 23 -2.88 -16.55 10.53
CA THR A 23 -1.48 -16.56 10.97
C THR A 23 -0.58 -17.46 10.13
N ALA A 24 -1.16 -18.30 9.27
CA ALA A 24 -0.47 -19.23 8.39
C ALA A 24 -1.37 -19.69 7.25
N GLY A 25 -0.75 -20.09 6.13
CA GLY A 25 -1.45 -20.64 4.97
C GLY A 25 -2.39 -19.62 4.33
N THR A 26 -3.58 -20.07 3.98
CA THR A 26 -4.59 -19.29 3.26
C THR A 26 -5.07 -18.11 4.07
N GLY A 27 -4.56 -16.90 3.77
CA GLY A 27 -4.96 -15.65 4.39
C GLY A 27 -3.80 -14.69 4.64
N PHE A 28 -4.13 -13.55 5.21
CA PHE A 28 -3.17 -12.48 5.51
C PHE A 28 -3.12 -12.18 7.02
N SER A 29 -2.04 -11.54 7.45
CA SER A 29 -1.86 -11.09 8.81
C SER A 29 -1.28 -9.68 8.81
N SER A 30 -2.16 -8.68 8.81
CA SER A 30 -1.83 -7.27 8.61
C SER A 30 -1.02 -7.05 7.31
N PRO A 31 -1.65 -7.20 6.14
CA PRO A 31 -0.99 -6.93 4.85
C PRO A 31 -0.55 -5.48 4.80
N ILE A 32 0.74 -5.24 4.52
CA ILE A 32 1.37 -3.92 4.55
C ILE A 32 1.84 -3.47 3.16
N GLY A 33 1.99 -4.40 2.24
CA GLY A 33 2.38 -4.15 0.87
C GLY A 33 1.84 -5.24 -0.05
N VAL A 34 1.62 -4.90 -1.30
CA VAL A 34 1.16 -5.80 -2.36
C VAL A 34 1.91 -5.50 -3.64
N ALA A 35 2.27 -6.53 -4.38
CA ALA A 35 2.77 -6.44 -5.75
C ALA A 35 1.99 -7.41 -6.64
N LEU A 36 1.78 -7.02 -7.89
CA LEU A 36 1.12 -7.84 -8.91
C LEU A 36 2.19 -8.35 -9.89
N GLY A 37 2.29 -9.67 -10.01
CA GLY A 37 3.11 -10.35 -10.99
C GLY A 37 2.25 -10.82 -12.18
N LYS A 38 2.86 -11.65 -13.04
CA LYS A 38 2.20 -12.25 -14.18
C LYS A 38 1.02 -13.13 -13.76
N ASP A 39 0.10 -13.37 -14.69
CA ASP A 39 -1.04 -14.28 -14.51
C ASP A 39 -1.89 -13.94 -13.28
N ASP A 40 -2.09 -12.64 -13.02
CA ASP A 40 -2.85 -12.14 -11.86
C ASP A 40 -2.33 -12.65 -10.51
N THR A 41 -1.02 -12.89 -10.41
CA THR A 41 -0.40 -13.36 -9.17
C THR A 41 -0.12 -12.20 -8.22
N LEU A 42 -0.64 -12.31 -7.01
CA LEU A 42 -0.42 -11.35 -5.92
C LEU A 42 0.72 -11.85 -5.00
N TYR A 43 1.63 -10.94 -4.67
CA TYR A 43 2.63 -11.11 -3.62
C TYR A 43 2.31 -10.11 -2.50
N VAL A 44 1.96 -10.62 -1.33
CA VAL A 44 1.48 -9.79 -0.22
C VAL A 44 2.43 -9.90 0.97
N ALA A 45 3.07 -8.78 1.32
CA ALA A 45 3.89 -8.68 2.52
C ALA A 45 3.01 -8.54 3.76
N ASN A 46 3.18 -9.44 4.71
CA ASN A 46 2.45 -9.45 5.99
C ASN A 46 3.37 -8.98 7.12
N ARG A 47 2.90 -8.02 7.93
CA ARG A 47 3.68 -7.44 9.03
C ARG A 47 3.60 -8.27 10.32
N VAL A 48 2.41 -8.74 10.67
CA VAL A 48 2.22 -9.65 11.80
C VAL A 48 2.38 -11.08 11.31
N ASN A 49 3.19 -11.89 11.99
CA ASN A 49 3.68 -13.18 11.46
C ASN A 49 4.33 -12.97 10.08
N PRO A 50 5.52 -12.32 10.06
CA PRO A 50 6.14 -11.84 8.83
C PRO A 50 6.33 -12.92 7.80
N ARG A 51 5.82 -12.68 6.60
CA ARG A 51 5.92 -13.56 5.43
C ARG A 51 5.43 -12.87 4.18
N VAL A 52 5.80 -13.37 3.04
CA VAL A 52 5.14 -13.09 1.77
C VAL A 52 4.11 -14.20 1.51
N THR A 53 2.86 -13.81 1.27
CA THR A 53 1.83 -14.73 0.79
C THR A 53 1.69 -14.57 -0.71
N LYS A 54 1.85 -15.64 -1.47
CA LYS A 54 1.62 -15.71 -2.91
C LYS A 54 0.24 -16.31 -3.16
N ALA A 55 -0.59 -15.59 -3.90
CA ALA A 55 -1.96 -15.97 -4.22
C ALA A 55 -2.36 -15.40 -5.59
N THR A 56 -3.57 -15.63 -6.07
CA THR A 56 -4.09 -14.97 -7.27
C THR A 56 -5.15 -13.92 -6.91
N VAL A 57 -5.37 -12.96 -7.80
CA VAL A 57 -6.52 -12.04 -7.76
C VAL A 57 -7.83 -12.85 -7.71
N GLY A 58 -7.90 -13.99 -8.39
CA GLY A 58 -9.01 -14.94 -8.35
C GLY A 58 -9.21 -15.69 -7.04
N GLN A 59 -8.41 -15.35 -6.00
CA GLN A 59 -8.49 -15.89 -4.64
C GLN A 59 -8.03 -17.35 -4.51
N GLU A 60 -7.03 -17.74 -5.27
CA GLU A 60 -6.36 -19.03 -5.11
C GLU A 60 -5.08 -18.84 -4.30
N PHE A 61 -4.94 -19.58 -3.21
CA PHE A 61 -3.69 -19.60 -2.44
C PHE A 61 -2.67 -20.50 -3.15
N ILE A 62 -1.47 -19.96 -3.37
CA ILE A 62 -0.38 -20.68 -4.02
C ILE A 62 0.60 -21.19 -2.97
N LYS A 63 1.23 -20.27 -2.23
CA LYS A 63 2.20 -20.60 -1.17
C LYS A 63 2.48 -19.39 -0.26
N GLU A 64 3.25 -19.63 0.77
CA GLU A 64 3.86 -18.58 1.58
C GLU A 64 5.36 -18.87 1.74
N PHE A 65 6.15 -17.80 1.90
CA PHE A 65 7.61 -17.89 2.10
C PHE A 65 8.12 -16.71 2.93
N GLY A 66 9.41 -16.76 3.29
CA GLY A 66 10.03 -15.68 4.07
C GLY A 66 9.64 -15.70 5.54
N ARG A 67 9.19 -16.83 6.09
CA ARG A 67 8.97 -17.01 7.53
C ARG A 67 10.30 -17.25 8.24
N GLY A 68 10.87 -16.16 8.73
CA GLY A 68 12.21 -16.20 9.34
C GLY A 68 13.31 -16.44 8.29
N ILE A 69 14.47 -15.88 8.50
CA ILE A 69 15.66 -16.22 7.69
C ILE A 69 16.20 -17.52 8.29
N PRO A 70 16.31 -18.60 7.50
CA PRO A 70 16.96 -19.81 7.99
C PRO A 70 18.39 -19.49 8.44
N GLU A 71 18.81 -19.96 9.60
CA GLU A 71 20.18 -19.83 10.12
C GLU A 71 21.26 -20.35 9.15
N GLN A 72 20.84 -21.06 8.10
CA GLN A 72 21.72 -21.78 7.15
C GLN A 72 22.34 -20.91 6.05
N VAL A 73 21.94 -19.65 5.87
CA VAL A 73 22.48 -18.83 4.76
C VAL A 73 23.62 -17.91 5.21
N GLY A 74 24.20 -18.12 6.38
CA GLY A 74 25.39 -17.37 6.83
C GLY A 74 25.14 -15.89 7.09
N ALA A 75 23.87 -15.48 7.17
CA ALA A 75 23.50 -14.11 7.51
C ALA A 75 23.65 -13.87 9.01
N PRO A 76 24.26 -12.75 9.41
CA PRO A 76 24.48 -12.44 10.84
C PRO A 76 23.22 -12.03 11.59
N PHE A 77 22.03 -12.26 11.05
CA PHE A 77 20.77 -11.75 11.57
C PHE A 77 19.98 -12.82 12.33
N PRO A 78 19.63 -12.56 13.59
CA PRO A 78 18.75 -13.46 14.32
C PRO A 78 17.35 -13.46 13.72
N SER A 79 16.87 -14.61 13.37
CA SER A 79 15.66 -14.95 12.62
C SER A 79 14.31 -14.55 13.23
N ARG A 80 14.23 -13.64 14.20
CA ARG A 80 13.05 -13.56 15.07
C ARG A 80 12.15 -12.33 14.90
N HIS A 81 12.61 -11.25 14.29
CA HIS A 81 11.81 -10.02 14.20
C HIS A 81 12.03 -9.32 12.86
N MET A 82 11.39 -9.83 11.83
CA MET A 82 11.25 -9.11 10.58
C MET A 82 10.07 -8.16 10.69
N TRP A 83 10.24 -6.91 10.25
CA TRP A 83 9.15 -5.95 10.12
C TRP A 83 9.05 -5.51 8.66
N LEU A 84 8.29 -6.29 7.90
CA LEU A 84 8.11 -6.01 6.48
C LEU A 84 7.32 -4.71 6.30
N THR A 85 7.73 -3.90 5.32
CA THR A 85 7.11 -2.62 5.00
C THR A 85 6.64 -2.52 3.55
N ALA A 86 7.34 -3.16 2.62
CA ALA A 86 6.97 -3.15 1.21
C ALA A 86 7.36 -4.46 0.52
N VAL A 87 6.73 -4.73 -0.61
CA VAL A 87 7.09 -5.77 -1.56
C VAL A 87 6.95 -5.24 -2.98
N VAL A 88 7.95 -5.48 -3.82
CA VAL A 88 7.93 -5.14 -5.26
C VAL A 88 8.59 -6.26 -6.07
N LEU A 89 8.33 -6.29 -7.37
CA LEU A 89 8.89 -7.26 -8.30
C LEU A 89 9.80 -6.56 -9.31
N ASP A 90 10.92 -7.20 -9.65
CA ASP A 90 11.70 -6.80 -10.82
C ASP A 90 11.12 -7.42 -12.12
N LYS A 91 11.70 -7.12 -13.28
CA LYS A 91 11.27 -7.63 -14.58
C LYS A 91 11.35 -9.15 -14.73
N ASP A 92 12.19 -9.78 -13.91
CA ASP A 92 12.39 -11.23 -13.85
C ASP A 92 11.46 -11.91 -12.84
N GLU A 93 10.54 -11.13 -12.19
CA GLU A 93 9.65 -11.55 -11.10
C GLU A 93 10.38 -11.98 -9.82
N ASN A 94 11.61 -11.52 -9.60
CA ASN A 94 12.21 -11.63 -8.29
C ASN A 94 11.51 -10.69 -7.30
N VAL A 95 11.34 -11.18 -6.08
CA VAL A 95 10.53 -10.52 -5.05
C VAL A 95 11.44 -9.79 -4.09
N TYR A 96 11.39 -8.47 -4.11
CA TYR A 96 12.14 -7.60 -3.20
C TYR A 96 11.25 -7.19 -2.03
N VAL A 97 11.74 -7.38 -0.82
CA VAL A 97 10.99 -7.11 0.41
C VAL A 97 11.82 -6.22 1.33
N ALA A 98 11.27 -5.07 1.71
CA ALA A 98 11.92 -4.19 2.69
C ALA A 98 11.64 -4.67 4.12
N ASP A 99 12.68 -4.71 4.93
CA ASP A 99 12.63 -5.00 6.36
C ASP A 99 13.17 -3.81 7.14
N GLU A 100 12.26 -3.05 7.79
CA GLU A 100 12.64 -1.86 8.54
C GLU A 100 13.37 -2.17 9.83
N TRP A 101 13.22 -3.36 10.42
CA TRP A 101 13.92 -3.75 11.63
C TRP A 101 15.40 -4.02 11.37
N HIS A 102 15.69 -4.74 10.29
CA HIS A 102 17.08 -5.06 9.91
C HIS A 102 17.70 -4.01 9.02
N ASN A 103 16.93 -2.99 8.57
CA ASN A 103 17.39 -1.98 7.63
C ASN A 103 17.98 -2.60 6.35
N SER A 104 17.27 -3.59 5.81
CA SER A 104 17.74 -4.40 4.68
C SER A 104 16.65 -4.68 3.68
N ILE A 105 17.08 -5.11 2.50
CA ILE A 105 16.24 -5.60 1.42
C ILE A 105 16.54 -7.08 1.22
N LEU A 106 15.50 -7.91 1.36
CA LEU A 106 15.57 -9.33 1.07
C LEU A 106 15.08 -9.57 -0.35
N VAL A 107 15.76 -10.44 -1.08
CA VAL A 107 15.43 -10.77 -2.46
C VAL A 107 15.20 -12.27 -2.59
N TYR A 108 14.04 -12.63 -3.12
CA TYR A 108 13.64 -14.01 -3.38
C TYR A 108 13.40 -14.20 -4.87
N ASN A 109 13.53 -15.41 -5.38
CA ASN A 109 12.95 -15.77 -6.67
C ASN A 109 11.41 -15.92 -6.56
N SER A 110 10.73 -16.09 -7.69
CA SER A 110 9.27 -16.28 -7.73
C SER A 110 8.78 -17.54 -6.99
N ASP A 111 9.69 -18.46 -6.70
CA ASP A 111 9.45 -19.68 -5.92
C ASP A 111 9.67 -19.47 -4.41
N GLY A 112 10.13 -18.30 -3.99
CA GLY A 112 10.35 -17.95 -2.60
C GLY A 112 11.68 -18.45 -2.03
N ASP A 113 12.62 -18.88 -2.88
CA ASP A 113 13.99 -19.17 -2.45
C ASP A 113 14.76 -17.85 -2.32
N ILE A 114 15.56 -17.74 -1.27
CA ILE A 114 16.37 -16.54 -1.03
C ILE A 114 17.51 -16.49 -2.07
N LEU A 115 17.57 -15.38 -2.81
CA LEU A 115 18.64 -15.09 -3.74
C LEU A 115 19.77 -14.31 -3.06
N THR A 116 19.41 -13.22 -2.35
CA THR A 116 20.35 -12.37 -1.65
C THR A 116 19.65 -11.51 -0.62
N ASN A 117 20.42 -10.84 0.23
CA ASN A 117 19.99 -9.72 1.04
C ASN A 117 21.08 -8.64 1.04
N TRP A 118 20.66 -7.39 1.14
CA TRP A 118 21.58 -6.26 1.20
C TRP A 118 20.95 -5.08 1.96
N GLY A 119 21.76 -4.12 2.32
CA GLY A 119 21.39 -2.98 3.14
C GLY A 119 22.15 -2.99 4.46
N GLU A 120 22.45 -1.81 4.96
CA GLU A 120 23.17 -1.59 6.20
C GLU A 120 22.62 -0.34 6.87
N GLN A 121 22.40 -0.42 8.19
CA GLN A 121 21.89 0.71 8.96
C GLN A 121 22.86 1.87 8.96
N GLY A 122 22.35 3.08 8.78
CA GLY A 122 23.14 4.33 8.89
C GLY A 122 22.50 5.52 8.20
N GLU A 123 23.23 6.65 8.24
CA GLU A 123 22.79 7.92 7.65
C GLU A 123 23.54 8.28 6.36
N GLY A 124 24.68 7.65 6.08
CA GLY A 124 25.50 7.90 4.90
C GLY A 124 24.81 7.49 3.59
N GLU A 125 25.45 7.80 2.46
CA GLU A 125 25.03 7.34 1.13
C GLU A 125 24.99 5.81 1.08
N GLY A 126 23.93 5.25 0.51
CA GLY A 126 23.73 3.81 0.43
C GLY A 126 23.33 3.14 1.76
N LYS A 127 23.33 3.86 2.88
CA LYS A 127 22.85 3.34 4.16
C LYS A 127 21.34 3.53 4.29
N LEU A 128 20.68 2.61 4.98
CA LEU A 128 19.25 2.59 5.20
C LEU A 128 18.92 2.85 6.67
N ASN A 129 17.80 3.51 6.92
CA ASN A 129 17.26 3.69 8.26
C ASN A 129 15.72 3.70 8.16
N LEU A 130 15.08 2.63 8.62
CA LEU A 130 13.67 2.35 8.47
C LEU A 130 13.23 2.42 6.99
N PRO A 131 13.77 1.56 6.08
CA PRO A 131 13.30 1.51 4.71
C PRO A 131 11.81 1.14 4.67
N SER A 132 11.03 1.87 3.87
CA SER A 132 9.58 1.67 3.77
C SER A 132 9.16 1.35 2.33
N GLY A 133 8.58 2.29 1.59
CA GLY A 133 8.15 2.07 0.22
C GLY A 133 9.29 1.82 -0.75
N MET A 134 9.01 1.03 -1.79
CA MET A 134 9.94 0.72 -2.87
C MET A 134 9.22 0.73 -4.21
N VAL A 135 9.94 1.05 -5.28
CA VAL A 135 9.46 0.94 -6.66
C VAL A 135 10.64 0.77 -7.62
N PHE A 136 10.47 -0.04 -8.66
CA PHE A 136 11.41 -0.12 -9.77
C PHE A 136 11.09 0.94 -10.83
N ASP A 137 12.14 1.55 -11.39
CA ASP A 137 12.01 2.41 -12.56
C ASP A 137 12.10 1.62 -13.88
N ALA A 138 11.97 2.32 -15.00
CA ALA A 138 12.00 1.71 -16.32
C ALA A 138 13.37 1.06 -16.66
N ASP A 139 14.45 1.47 -16.00
CA ASP A 139 15.80 0.94 -16.17
C ASP A 139 16.12 -0.23 -15.20
N ASP A 140 15.10 -0.71 -14.46
CA ASP A 140 15.21 -1.79 -13.48
C ASP A 140 16.10 -1.42 -12.27
N ASN A 141 16.16 -0.11 -11.93
CA ASN A 141 16.77 0.36 -10.70
C ASN A 141 15.72 0.50 -9.60
N LEU A 142 16.10 0.21 -8.38
CA LEU A 142 15.21 0.23 -7.22
C LEU A 142 15.30 1.57 -6.49
N TRP A 143 14.18 2.27 -6.41
CA TRP A 143 14.01 3.44 -5.57
C TRP A 143 13.45 3.03 -4.21
N ILE A 144 14.06 3.51 -3.12
CA ILE A 144 13.71 3.16 -1.74
C ILE A 144 13.45 4.43 -0.95
N VAL A 145 12.33 4.45 -0.26
CA VAL A 145 12.04 5.45 0.77
C VAL A 145 12.85 5.12 2.02
N ASN A 146 13.79 5.98 2.35
CA ASN A 146 14.65 5.87 3.53
C ASN A 146 14.07 6.76 4.64
N SER A 147 13.01 6.28 5.31
CA SER A 147 12.06 7.07 6.09
C SER A 147 12.70 7.87 7.21
N ALA A 148 13.47 7.23 8.08
CA ALA A 148 14.08 7.92 9.21
C ALA A 148 15.20 8.88 8.79
N ASN A 149 15.77 8.68 7.59
CA ASN A 149 16.72 9.63 6.99
C ASN A 149 16.03 10.71 6.14
N SER A 150 14.70 10.70 6.04
CA SER A 150 13.89 11.69 5.32
C SER A 150 14.36 11.93 3.87
N ARG A 151 14.68 10.86 3.14
CA ARG A 151 15.18 10.94 1.76
C ARG A 151 14.73 9.73 0.93
N ILE A 152 14.87 9.89 -0.37
CA ILE A 152 14.66 8.83 -1.36
C ILE A 152 16.02 8.45 -1.92
N GLN A 153 16.32 7.15 -2.03
CA GLN A 153 17.58 6.66 -2.58
C GLN A 153 17.33 5.69 -3.74
N LYS A 154 18.18 5.79 -4.77
CA LYS A 154 18.21 4.92 -5.93
C LYS A 154 19.35 3.92 -5.83
N PHE A 155 19.07 2.67 -6.13
CA PHE A 155 20.04 1.57 -6.14
C PHE A 155 19.91 0.75 -7.42
N THR A 156 20.98 0.05 -7.80
CA THR A 156 20.80 -1.09 -8.71
C THR A 156 20.04 -2.20 -7.98
N LYS A 157 19.54 -3.16 -8.71
CA LYS A 157 18.85 -4.33 -8.11
C LYS A 157 19.73 -5.18 -7.21
N GLU A 158 21.06 -5.08 -7.36
CA GLU A 158 22.05 -5.74 -6.50
C GLU A 158 22.40 -4.92 -5.24
N GLY A 159 21.81 -3.73 -5.05
CA GLY A 159 22.02 -2.90 -3.88
C GLY A 159 23.18 -1.90 -3.98
N LYS A 160 23.73 -1.62 -5.18
CA LYS A 160 24.71 -0.58 -5.37
C LYS A 160 24.02 0.80 -5.39
N TYR A 161 24.43 1.70 -4.52
CA TYR A 161 23.93 3.08 -4.47
C TYR A 161 24.23 3.84 -5.77
N LEU A 162 23.25 4.59 -6.25
CA LEU A 162 23.32 5.39 -7.48
C LEU A 162 23.08 6.87 -7.22
N ALA A 163 22.03 7.23 -6.50
CA ALA A 163 21.63 8.62 -6.28
C ALA A 163 20.72 8.76 -5.05
N SER A 164 20.52 9.98 -4.59
CA SER A 164 19.50 10.32 -3.60
C SER A 164 19.03 11.75 -3.70
N PHE A 165 17.80 12.00 -3.24
CA PHE A 165 17.25 13.33 -3.07
C PHE A 165 16.36 13.40 -1.81
N GLY A 166 15.98 14.61 -1.42
CA GLY A 166 15.22 14.87 -0.21
C GLY A 166 16.10 15.05 1.02
N LYS A 167 15.60 15.81 1.96
CA LYS A 167 16.18 16.09 3.26
C LYS A 167 15.07 16.37 4.26
N LYS A 168 15.35 16.27 5.55
CA LYS A 168 14.35 16.51 6.59
C LYS A 168 13.84 17.96 6.57
N GLY A 169 12.52 18.12 6.56
CA GLY A 169 11.82 19.40 6.65
C GLY A 169 10.41 19.37 6.09
N ASN A 170 9.84 20.53 5.80
CA ASN A 170 8.48 20.71 5.29
C ASN A 170 8.38 21.62 4.05
N GLY A 171 9.51 22.05 3.49
CA GLY A 171 9.57 22.79 2.22
C GLY A 171 9.26 21.92 1.01
N PRO A 172 9.28 22.49 -0.21
CA PRO A 172 8.92 21.78 -1.44
C PRO A 172 9.82 20.59 -1.78
N ASP A 173 11.10 20.63 -1.43
CA ASP A 173 12.10 19.60 -1.64
C ASP A 173 12.47 18.84 -0.36
N GLU A 174 11.71 19.06 0.71
CA GLU A 174 11.93 18.46 2.03
C GLU A 174 10.87 17.40 2.34
N LEU A 175 11.26 16.41 3.12
CA LEU A 175 10.44 15.28 3.52
C LEU A 175 10.51 15.09 5.03
N ASP A 176 9.45 14.56 5.64
CA ASP A 176 9.50 14.14 7.04
C ASP A 176 8.86 12.76 7.20
N MET A 177 9.68 11.76 7.51
CA MET A 177 9.29 10.37 7.64
C MET A 177 8.47 9.89 6.42
N PRO A 178 8.92 10.08 5.16
CA PRO A 178 8.18 9.61 4.00
C PRO A 178 7.93 8.10 4.08
N TRP A 179 6.83 7.60 3.45
CA TRP A 179 6.46 6.20 3.56
C TRP A 179 6.31 5.49 2.21
N GLY A 180 5.32 5.84 1.40
CA GLY A 180 5.04 5.22 0.12
C GLY A 180 5.69 5.95 -1.05
N ILE A 181 5.91 5.22 -2.14
CA ILE A 181 6.50 5.74 -3.38
C ILE A 181 5.88 5.05 -4.59
N THR A 182 5.71 5.78 -5.68
CA THR A 182 5.40 5.24 -7.01
C THR A 182 6.04 6.10 -8.09
N ILE A 183 6.09 5.58 -9.31
CA ILE A 183 6.64 6.27 -10.50
C ILE A 183 5.61 6.21 -11.63
N ASP A 184 5.37 7.34 -12.32
CA ASP A 184 4.52 7.38 -13.50
C ASP A 184 5.28 7.03 -14.79
N ASP A 185 4.58 7.10 -15.95
CA ASP A 185 5.15 6.76 -17.25
C ASP A 185 6.20 7.76 -17.74
N ASP A 186 6.16 8.99 -17.24
CA ASP A 186 7.15 10.04 -17.52
C ASP A 186 8.41 9.87 -16.66
N GLY A 187 8.39 8.94 -15.70
CA GLY A 187 9.45 8.69 -14.74
C GLY A 187 9.38 9.59 -13.51
N ASP A 188 8.33 10.38 -13.37
CA ASP A 188 8.14 11.25 -12.21
C ASP A 188 7.78 10.45 -10.97
N ILE A 189 8.36 10.84 -9.84
CA ILE A 189 8.35 10.10 -8.59
C ILE A 189 7.35 10.74 -7.61
N TYR A 190 6.38 9.97 -7.15
CA TYR A 190 5.40 10.40 -6.15
C TYR A 190 5.74 9.80 -4.80
N VAL A 191 5.82 10.63 -3.78
CA VAL A 191 6.23 10.25 -2.41
C VAL A 191 5.15 10.64 -1.40
N ALA A 192 4.73 9.69 -0.60
CA ALA A 192 3.87 9.94 0.55
C ALA A 192 4.72 10.52 1.70
N ASP A 193 4.62 11.82 1.90
CA ASP A 193 5.34 12.61 2.90
C ASP A 193 4.55 12.61 4.22
N TRP A 194 4.69 11.51 4.96
CA TRP A 194 3.81 11.04 6.02
C TRP A 194 3.56 12.08 7.12
N ASN A 195 4.59 12.61 7.75
CA ASN A 195 4.46 13.62 8.80
C ASN A 195 4.04 15.00 8.28
N ASN A 196 4.28 15.28 6.99
CA ASN A 196 3.86 16.53 6.36
C ASN A 196 2.45 16.47 5.77
N ASN A 197 1.73 15.34 5.89
CA ASN A 197 0.33 15.18 5.47
C ASN A 197 0.09 15.56 4.00
N ARG A 198 1.00 15.15 3.10
CA ARG A 198 0.93 15.45 1.67
C ARG A 198 1.54 14.34 0.82
N ILE A 199 1.26 14.38 -0.48
CA ILE A 199 2.04 13.67 -1.49
C ILE A 199 2.88 14.72 -2.22
N GLN A 200 4.14 14.43 -2.49
CA GLN A 200 5.00 15.26 -3.33
C GLN A 200 5.37 14.51 -4.61
N LYS A 201 5.30 15.22 -5.74
CA LYS A 201 5.76 14.78 -7.05
C LYS A 201 7.11 15.40 -7.34
N PHE A 202 8.07 14.58 -7.77
CA PHE A 202 9.42 14.98 -8.16
C PHE A 202 9.73 14.45 -9.56
N SER A 203 10.55 15.19 -10.31
CA SER A 203 11.20 14.65 -11.50
C SER A 203 12.25 13.58 -11.13
N PRO A 204 12.74 12.78 -12.11
CA PRO A 204 13.72 11.73 -11.85
C PRO A 204 15.04 12.20 -11.23
N ASP A 205 15.38 13.48 -11.36
CA ASP A 205 16.56 14.10 -10.73
C ASP A 205 16.30 14.63 -9.33
N GLY A 206 15.06 14.49 -8.81
CA GLY A 206 14.67 14.95 -7.48
C GLY A 206 14.20 16.40 -7.38
N THR A 207 13.96 17.06 -8.50
CA THR A 207 13.36 18.40 -8.52
C THR A 207 11.87 18.32 -8.18
N HIS A 208 11.41 19.10 -7.19
CA HIS A 208 10.00 19.16 -6.83
C HIS A 208 9.15 19.75 -7.97
N LEU A 209 8.06 19.08 -8.32
CA LEU A 209 7.14 19.48 -9.37
C LEU A 209 5.78 19.95 -8.83
N LEU A 210 5.18 19.16 -7.92
CA LEU A 210 3.81 19.39 -7.44
C LEU A 210 3.60 18.75 -6.07
N SER A 211 2.65 19.28 -5.30
CA SER A 211 2.19 18.68 -4.05
C SER A 211 0.68 18.45 -4.09
N PHE A 212 0.24 17.31 -3.54
CA PHE A 212 -1.16 16.91 -3.38
C PHE A 212 -1.51 16.92 -1.89
N GLY A 213 -2.69 17.41 -1.56
CA GLY A 213 -3.10 17.60 -0.19
C GLY A 213 -2.75 19.01 0.32
N SER A 214 -3.38 19.41 1.42
CA SER A 214 -3.21 20.77 1.98
C SER A 214 -1.91 20.95 2.78
N GLY A 215 -1.19 19.85 3.09
CA GLY A 215 -0.07 19.85 4.03
C GLY A 215 -0.48 20.13 5.48
N LYS A 216 -1.78 20.14 5.76
CA LYS A 216 -2.34 20.30 7.10
C LYS A 216 -2.96 18.98 7.54
N PRO A 217 -2.76 18.56 8.78
CA PRO A 217 -3.47 17.39 9.27
C PRO A 217 -4.97 17.64 9.18
N ALA A 218 -5.73 16.67 8.72
CA ALA A 218 -7.16 16.73 8.78
C ALA A 218 -7.57 17.05 10.23
N GLY A 219 -8.33 18.13 10.41
CA GLY A 219 -8.78 18.57 11.72
C GLY A 219 -9.71 17.56 12.37
N ILE A 220 -9.16 16.48 12.89
CA ILE A 220 -9.85 15.67 13.89
C ILE A 220 -9.75 16.50 15.16
N SER A 221 -10.84 17.10 15.59
CA SER A 221 -10.95 17.55 16.98
C SER A 221 -10.84 16.31 17.85
N HIS A 222 -9.62 16.02 18.31
CA HIS A 222 -9.42 15.08 19.41
C HIS A 222 -9.99 15.76 20.65
N ASP A 223 -11.23 15.51 20.94
CA ASP A 223 -11.84 15.72 22.25
C ASP A 223 -11.33 14.71 23.29
N GLY A 224 -9.99 14.56 23.35
CA GLY A 224 -9.29 13.81 24.38
C GLY A 224 -9.55 12.29 24.40
N GLY A 225 -10.18 11.74 23.39
CA GLY A 225 -10.36 10.30 23.21
C GLY A 225 -9.05 9.62 22.81
N THR A 226 -8.77 8.45 23.36
CA THR A 226 -7.65 7.61 22.94
C THR A 226 -7.76 7.30 21.46
N PRO A 227 -6.65 7.07 20.71
CA PRO A 227 -6.65 6.74 19.29
C PRO A 227 -7.53 5.54 18.89
N TYR A 228 -8.09 4.87 19.85
CA TYR A 228 -8.97 3.70 19.72
C TYR A 228 -10.43 3.95 20.08
N SER A 229 -10.82 5.19 20.39
CA SER A 229 -12.25 5.49 20.65
C SER A 229 -13.03 5.49 19.35
N HIS A 230 -13.96 4.56 19.24
CA HIS A 230 -14.74 4.16 18.07
C HIS A 230 -15.81 5.20 17.66
N SER A 231 -15.49 6.46 17.54
CA SER A 231 -16.42 7.44 16.98
C SER A 231 -16.26 7.53 15.46
N TYR A 232 -16.72 6.48 14.76
CA TYR A 232 -16.68 6.39 13.29
C TYR A 232 -17.49 7.48 12.56
N MET A 233 -18.26 8.29 13.27
CA MET A 233 -19.11 9.30 12.66
C MET A 233 -18.47 10.67 12.53
N SER A 234 -17.36 10.96 13.19
CA SER A 234 -16.68 12.26 13.11
C SER A 234 -15.84 12.44 11.83
N HIS A 235 -15.57 11.36 11.08
CA HIS A 235 -14.74 11.39 9.87
C HIS A 235 -15.49 11.91 8.63
N ILE A 236 -16.79 12.16 8.71
CA ILE A 236 -17.62 12.49 7.53
C ILE A 236 -17.38 13.93 7.04
N ALA A 237 -16.82 14.81 7.87
CA ALA A 237 -16.66 16.23 7.58
C ALA A 237 -15.22 16.68 7.24
N VAL A 238 -14.33 15.73 6.95
CA VAL A 238 -12.95 16.06 6.60
C VAL A 238 -12.89 16.58 5.16
N ASN A 239 -12.28 17.77 4.99
CA ASN A 239 -11.99 18.28 3.66
C ASN A 239 -11.21 17.19 2.86
N PRO A 240 -11.66 16.84 1.64
CA PRO A 240 -10.97 15.84 0.84
C PRO A 240 -9.48 16.13 0.63
N ASN A 241 -9.08 17.40 0.59
CA ASN A 241 -7.69 17.83 0.45
C ASN A 241 -6.86 17.71 1.73
N ASP A 242 -7.48 17.48 2.89
CA ASP A 242 -6.76 17.38 4.16
C ASP A 242 -6.40 15.90 4.39
N LEU A 243 -5.20 15.51 3.99
CA LEU A 243 -4.65 14.19 4.25
C LEU A 243 -4.19 14.08 5.71
N ASN A 244 -4.15 12.86 6.22
CA ASN A 244 -3.69 12.59 7.57
C ASN A 244 -2.78 11.36 7.57
N HIS A 245 -1.49 11.60 7.61
CA HIS A 245 -0.45 10.57 7.53
C HIS A 245 -0.62 9.65 6.31
N PRO A 246 -0.55 10.16 5.07
CA PRO A 246 -0.67 9.33 3.88
C PRO A 246 0.46 8.31 3.85
N THR A 247 0.13 7.04 3.56
CA THR A 247 1.10 5.93 3.57
C THR A 247 1.34 5.32 2.20
N GLY A 248 0.33 5.25 1.35
CA GLY A 248 0.43 4.66 0.02
C GLY A 248 0.09 5.66 -1.07
N VAL A 249 0.73 5.52 -2.21
CA VAL A 249 0.42 6.27 -3.42
C VAL A 249 0.57 5.37 -4.64
N ALA A 250 -0.37 5.48 -5.57
CA ALA A 250 -0.33 4.83 -6.87
C ALA A 250 -0.78 5.82 -7.94
N VAL A 251 -0.36 5.61 -9.17
CA VAL A 251 -0.75 6.45 -10.32
C VAL A 251 -1.15 5.58 -11.50
N ASP A 252 -2.20 5.95 -12.20
CA ASP A 252 -2.64 5.25 -13.40
C ASP A 252 -2.11 5.88 -14.71
N GLY A 253 -2.47 5.30 -15.85
CA GLY A 253 -2.03 5.78 -17.16
C GLY A 253 -2.66 7.11 -17.61
N GLU A 254 -3.71 7.59 -16.94
CA GLU A 254 -4.33 8.90 -17.19
C GLU A 254 -3.79 9.99 -16.25
N GLY A 255 -2.91 9.60 -15.32
CA GLY A 255 -2.31 10.49 -14.33
C GLY A 255 -3.19 10.73 -13.10
N ASP A 256 -4.22 9.89 -12.87
CA ASP A 256 -4.96 9.93 -11.62
C ASP A 256 -4.13 9.35 -10.48
N VAL A 257 -4.10 10.05 -9.35
CA VAL A 257 -3.26 9.74 -8.20
C VAL A 257 -4.11 9.23 -7.06
N TYR A 258 -3.88 7.99 -6.67
CA TYR A 258 -4.58 7.29 -5.59
C TYR A 258 -3.76 7.38 -4.31
N VAL A 259 -4.29 8.03 -3.29
CA VAL A 259 -3.59 8.27 -2.03
C VAL A 259 -4.26 7.53 -0.90
N VAL A 260 -3.53 6.62 -0.28
CA VAL A 260 -3.98 5.97 0.96
C VAL A 260 -3.81 6.93 2.13
N ASP A 261 -4.92 7.48 2.57
CA ASP A 261 -5.03 8.45 3.67
C ASP A 261 -5.28 7.69 4.98
N TRP A 262 -4.18 7.19 5.56
CA TRP A 262 -4.14 6.16 6.58
C TRP A 262 -5.01 6.45 7.80
N MET A 263 -4.80 7.59 8.47
CA MET A 263 -5.50 7.94 9.69
C MET A 263 -6.96 8.37 9.44
N ASN A 264 -7.32 8.70 8.20
CA ASN A 264 -8.69 8.98 7.79
C ASN A 264 -9.41 7.74 7.22
N GLU A 265 -8.76 6.58 7.20
CA GLU A 265 -9.31 5.28 6.77
C GLU A 265 -9.99 5.35 5.39
N ARG A 266 -9.32 6.01 4.42
CA ARG A 266 -9.85 6.23 3.06
C ARG A 266 -8.75 6.17 2.00
N VAL A 267 -9.15 6.09 0.73
CA VAL A 267 -8.31 6.41 -0.42
C VAL A 267 -8.87 7.67 -1.07
N VAL A 268 -8.05 8.70 -1.22
CA VAL A 268 -8.40 9.94 -1.93
C VAL A 268 -7.85 9.86 -3.34
N ILE A 269 -8.65 10.22 -4.33
CA ILE A 269 -8.27 10.22 -5.73
C ILE A 269 -8.15 11.67 -6.19
N PHE A 270 -6.97 12.00 -6.72
CA PHE A 270 -6.67 13.30 -7.31
C PHE A 270 -6.46 13.15 -8.82
N ASP A 271 -6.73 14.19 -9.56
CA ASP A 271 -6.27 14.29 -10.95
C ASP A 271 -4.79 14.69 -11.03
N SER A 272 -4.22 14.69 -12.23
CA SER A 272 -2.82 15.08 -12.50
C SER A 272 -2.47 16.52 -12.09
N GLN A 273 -3.47 17.36 -11.81
CA GLN A 273 -3.31 18.75 -11.36
C GLN A 273 -3.55 18.91 -9.85
N ALA A 274 -3.53 17.83 -9.09
CA ALA A 274 -3.77 17.78 -7.64
C ALA A 274 -5.17 18.24 -7.21
N ARG A 275 -6.18 18.19 -8.08
CA ARG A 275 -7.57 18.46 -7.70
C ARG A 275 -8.20 17.15 -7.23
N THR A 276 -8.86 17.19 -6.06
CA THR A 276 -9.58 16.02 -5.55
C THR A 276 -10.76 15.67 -6.47
N MET A 277 -10.83 14.44 -6.89
CA MET A 277 -11.89 13.90 -7.73
C MET A 277 -12.88 13.08 -6.96
N ALA A 278 -12.41 12.13 -6.14
CA ALA A 278 -13.25 11.16 -5.46
C ALA A 278 -12.59 10.66 -4.16
N THR A 279 -13.40 9.95 -3.37
CA THR A 279 -12.92 9.29 -2.15
C THR A 279 -13.55 7.91 -2.02
N LEU A 280 -12.70 6.87 -1.91
CA LEU A 280 -13.14 5.51 -1.58
C LEU A 280 -13.01 5.30 -0.07
N ARG A 281 -14.04 4.74 0.54
CA ARG A 281 -14.07 4.44 2.00
C ARG A 281 -14.02 2.95 2.32
N GLY A 282 -13.98 2.12 1.28
CA GLY A 282 -14.11 0.66 1.38
C GLY A 282 -15.57 0.23 1.20
N GLU A 283 -15.79 -0.69 0.26
CA GLU A 283 -17.11 -1.19 -0.12
C GLU A 283 -17.16 -2.72 -0.10
N ALA A 284 -16.33 -3.38 0.70
CA ALA A 284 -16.22 -4.83 0.74
C ALA A 284 -17.49 -5.49 1.25
N SER A 285 -18.47 -5.64 0.37
CA SER A 285 -19.71 -6.40 0.63
C SER A 285 -19.48 -7.88 0.36
N GLY A 286 -20.09 -8.73 1.18
CA GLY A 286 -19.96 -10.19 1.03
C GLY A 286 -18.74 -10.78 1.73
N LEU A 287 -18.35 -11.97 1.31
CA LEU A 287 -17.21 -12.72 1.83
C LEU A 287 -16.23 -13.05 0.71
N SER A 288 -14.94 -13.13 1.03
CA SER A 288 -13.98 -13.75 0.13
C SER A 288 -14.21 -15.26 0.07
N LYS A 289 -13.79 -15.91 -1.02
CA LYS A 289 -13.83 -17.38 -1.14
C LYS A 289 -13.16 -18.05 0.06
N TRP A 290 -12.05 -17.49 0.56
CA TRP A 290 -11.34 -18.04 1.71
C TRP A 290 -12.12 -17.90 3.01
N ALA A 291 -12.85 -16.81 3.19
CA ALA A 291 -13.70 -16.61 4.36
C ALA A 291 -14.92 -17.55 4.31
N GLU A 292 -15.53 -17.72 3.15
CA GLU A 292 -16.64 -18.68 2.94
C GLU A 292 -16.21 -20.12 3.27
N GLN A 293 -15.07 -20.56 2.73
CA GLN A 293 -14.52 -21.89 3.03
C GLN A 293 -14.28 -22.09 4.52
N SER A 294 -13.76 -21.06 5.21
CA SER A 294 -13.49 -21.14 6.65
C SER A 294 -14.77 -21.23 7.48
N ILE A 295 -15.81 -20.47 7.08
CA ILE A 295 -17.11 -20.51 7.76
C ILE A 295 -17.80 -21.86 7.49
N ALA A 296 -17.73 -22.38 6.27
CA ALA A 296 -18.27 -23.68 5.93
C ALA A 296 -17.62 -24.82 6.72
N ALA A 297 -16.31 -24.71 6.96
CA ALA A 297 -15.56 -25.68 7.76
C ALA A 297 -15.76 -25.56 9.29
N ASN A 298 -16.33 -24.45 9.77
CA ASN A 298 -16.50 -24.19 11.20
C ASN A 298 -17.84 -23.52 11.54
N PRO A 299 -18.85 -24.30 11.98
CA PRO A 299 -20.19 -23.79 12.33
C PRO A 299 -20.21 -22.70 13.41
N ASP A 300 -19.23 -22.67 14.32
CA ASP A 300 -19.16 -21.63 15.35
C ASP A 300 -18.75 -20.27 14.77
N MET A 301 -17.97 -20.24 13.71
CA MET A 301 -17.69 -19.01 12.97
C MET A 301 -18.96 -18.45 12.31
N ALA A 302 -19.81 -19.31 11.75
CA ALA A 302 -21.10 -18.91 11.17
C ALA A 302 -22.00 -18.28 12.26
N LYS A 303 -22.10 -18.91 13.45
CA LYS A 303 -22.84 -18.35 14.58
C LYS A 303 -22.27 -17.03 15.09
N ALA A 304 -20.94 -16.92 15.17
CA ALA A 304 -20.27 -15.67 15.60
C ALA A 304 -20.57 -14.53 14.61
N ARG A 305 -20.53 -14.79 13.30
CA ARG A 305 -20.87 -13.81 12.28
C ARG A 305 -22.33 -13.34 12.39
N GLY A 306 -23.26 -14.25 12.64
CA GLY A 306 -24.69 -13.90 12.81
C GLY A 306 -24.98 -13.05 14.05
N ARG A 307 -24.02 -12.89 14.96
CA ARG A 307 -24.13 -12.04 16.17
C ARG A 307 -23.57 -10.63 15.97
N VAL A 308 -22.94 -10.34 14.82
CA VAL A 308 -22.42 -9.00 14.52
C VAL A 308 -23.60 -8.02 14.37
N LYS A 309 -23.62 -6.98 15.21
CA LYS A 309 -24.73 -6.01 15.24
C LYS A 309 -24.73 -5.02 14.06
N THR A 310 -23.53 -4.71 13.54
CA THR A 310 -23.32 -3.73 12.47
C THR A 310 -22.39 -4.32 11.41
N PRO A 311 -22.85 -5.32 10.64
CA PRO A 311 -22.01 -6.00 9.63
C PRO A 311 -21.52 -5.05 8.54
N GLU A 312 -22.26 -3.99 8.21
CA GLU A 312 -21.91 -2.97 7.24
C GLU A 312 -20.62 -2.20 7.63
N MET A 313 -20.32 -2.07 8.91
CA MET A 313 -19.07 -1.47 9.38
C MET A 313 -17.83 -2.26 8.95
N GLN A 314 -17.99 -3.53 8.61
CA GLN A 314 -16.90 -4.37 8.13
C GLN A 314 -16.58 -4.13 6.65
N ASN A 315 -17.43 -3.43 5.92
CA ASN A 315 -17.23 -3.11 4.52
C ASN A 315 -16.17 -2.02 4.33
N TYR A 316 -16.10 -1.07 5.27
CA TYR A 316 -15.18 0.06 5.22
C TYR A 316 -13.72 -0.36 5.43
N PHE A 317 -12.81 0.46 4.90
CA PHE A 317 -11.39 0.32 5.21
C PHE A 317 -11.13 0.46 6.72
N ARG A 318 -10.08 -0.24 7.17
CA ARG A 318 -9.56 -0.05 8.50
C ARG A 318 -8.03 0.00 8.47
N MET A 319 -7.50 1.21 8.68
CA MET A 319 -6.07 1.50 8.57
C MET A 319 -5.47 0.93 7.26
N PRO A 320 -5.98 1.31 6.09
CA PRO A 320 -5.38 0.91 4.82
C PRO A 320 -3.96 1.49 4.76
N VAL A 321 -2.98 0.75 4.22
CA VAL A 321 -1.58 1.20 4.25
C VAL A 321 -0.98 1.36 2.86
N ALA A 322 -1.26 0.47 1.94
CA ALA A 322 -0.65 0.49 0.62
C ALA A 322 -1.71 0.36 -0.47
N CYS A 323 -1.41 0.88 -1.63
CA CYS A 323 -2.15 0.60 -2.85
C CYS A 323 -1.22 0.45 -4.04
N ILE A 324 -1.68 -0.28 -5.04
CA ILE A 324 -1.08 -0.34 -6.38
C ILE A 324 -2.16 -0.18 -7.42
N TYR A 325 -1.77 0.32 -8.60
CA TYR A 325 -2.64 0.35 -9.77
C TYR A 325 -2.13 -0.62 -10.84
N ASP A 326 -2.98 -1.56 -11.21
CA ASP A 326 -2.76 -2.46 -12.33
C ASP A 326 -3.28 -1.82 -13.60
N ARG A 327 -2.36 -1.33 -14.43
CA ARG A 327 -2.69 -0.65 -15.69
C ARG A 327 -3.22 -1.58 -16.77
N ALA A 328 -2.85 -2.86 -16.73
CA ALA A 328 -3.30 -3.84 -17.73
C ALA A 328 -4.75 -4.24 -17.51
N GLY A 329 -5.21 -4.26 -16.27
CA GLY A 329 -6.57 -4.62 -15.90
C GLY A 329 -7.44 -3.47 -15.42
N ASP A 330 -6.94 -2.23 -15.49
CA ASP A 330 -7.59 -1.02 -14.95
C ASP A 330 -8.13 -1.22 -13.53
N ARG A 331 -7.23 -1.72 -12.65
CA ARG A 331 -7.60 -2.12 -11.29
C ARG A 331 -6.79 -1.42 -10.22
N LEU A 332 -7.48 -0.79 -9.28
CA LEU A 332 -6.89 -0.34 -8.03
C LEU A 332 -6.98 -1.46 -6.99
N MET A 333 -5.86 -1.80 -6.35
CA MET A 333 -5.78 -2.77 -5.27
C MET A 333 -5.31 -2.08 -4.00
N VAL A 334 -6.08 -2.21 -2.90
CA VAL A 334 -5.82 -1.52 -1.63
C VAL A 334 -5.63 -2.51 -0.50
N CYS A 335 -4.48 -2.42 0.18
CA CYS A 335 -4.20 -3.18 1.42
C CYS A 335 -5.03 -2.63 2.57
N ASP A 336 -6.11 -3.31 2.92
CA ASP A 336 -6.97 -3.03 4.08
C ASP A 336 -6.42 -3.80 5.29
N THR A 337 -5.39 -3.20 5.93
CA THR A 337 -4.43 -3.87 6.81
C THR A 337 -5.07 -4.51 8.02
N LEU A 338 -5.89 -3.77 8.79
CA LEU A 338 -6.53 -4.34 9.98
C LEU A 338 -7.72 -5.24 9.66
N ARG A 339 -8.18 -5.26 8.40
CA ARG A 339 -9.19 -6.22 7.92
C ARG A 339 -8.55 -7.46 7.28
N SER A 340 -7.21 -7.50 7.18
CA SER A 340 -6.45 -8.61 6.61
C SER A 340 -6.94 -9.02 5.21
N ARG A 341 -7.11 -8.02 4.33
CA ARG A 341 -7.61 -8.22 2.97
C ARG A 341 -7.03 -7.19 2.00
N ILE A 342 -7.14 -7.50 0.71
CA ILE A 342 -6.90 -6.59 -0.40
C ILE A 342 -8.23 -6.30 -1.07
N GLN A 343 -8.69 -5.06 -1.09
CA GLN A 343 -9.89 -4.66 -1.82
C GLN A 343 -9.52 -4.26 -3.24
N ILE A 344 -10.33 -4.69 -4.22
CA ILE A 344 -10.08 -4.50 -5.64
C ILE A 344 -11.22 -3.71 -6.26
N TYR A 345 -10.87 -2.66 -7.00
CA TYR A 345 -11.76 -1.77 -7.71
C TYR A 345 -11.40 -1.74 -9.19
N HIS A 346 -12.38 -1.79 -10.08
CA HIS A 346 -12.18 -1.52 -11.49
C HIS A 346 -12.46 -0.04 -11.78
N LYS A 347 -11.60 0.59 -12.56
CA LYS A 347 -11.81 1.92 -13.10
C LYS A 347 -12.43 1.78 -14.49
N GLU A 348 -13.46 2.58 -14.76
CA GLU A 348 -14.02 2.76 -16.09
C GLU A 348 -13.82 4.23 -16.49
N GLY A 349 -13.12 4.44 -17.62
CA GLY A 349 -13.04 5.72 -18.30
C GLY A 349 -14.31 5.97 -19.13
N ASP A 350 -14.49 7.20 -19.60
CA ASP A 350 -15.62 7.62 -20.43
C ASP A 350 -17.01 7.34 -19.82
N TYR A 351 -17.07 7.25 -18.49
CA TYR A 351 -18.32 7.04 -17.78
C TYR A 351 -19.23 8.26 -17.90
N LEU A 352 -20.36 8.07 -18.61
CA LEU A 352 -21.40 9.08 -18.69
C LEU A 352 -22.37 8.87 -17.53
N ASP A 353 -22.46 9.85 -16.62
CA ASP A 353 -23.42 9.81 -15.53
C ASP A 353 -24.86 9.71 -16.10
N PRO A 354 -25.59 8.61 -15.84
CA PRO A 354 -26.95 8.47 -16.33
C PRO A 354 -27.91 9.55 -15.86
N GLN A 355 -27.55 10.26 -14.77
CA GLN A 355 -28.39 11.33 -14.22
C GLN A 355 -28.29 12.66 -14.98
N SER A 356 -27.30 12.82 -15.84
CA SER A 356 -27.21 14.02 -16.69
C SER A 356 -28.25 14.08 -17.82
N ASN A 357 -29.05 13.01 -17.99
CA ASN A 357 -30.08 12.89 -19.04
C ASN A 357 -31.52 12.82 -18.50
N LEU A 358 -31.77 13.18 -17.22
CA LEU A 358 -33.12 13.27 -16.65
C LEU A 358 -33.58 14.71 -16.51
#